data_1ecd44868b9f97bdea99b4172a9b4053
#
_entry.id   1ecd44868b9f97bdea99b4172a9b4053
#
_cell.length_a   1.000
_cell.length_b   1.000
_cell.length_c   1.000
_cell.angle_alpha   90.00
_cell.angle_beta   90.00
_cell.angle_gamma   90.00
#
_symmetry.space_group_name_H-M   'P 1'
#
loop_
_entity.id
_entity.type
_entity.pdbx_description
1 polymer ?
#
loop_
_entity_poly.entity_id
_entity_poly.type
_entity_poly.pdbx_seq_one_letter_code
_entity_poly.pdbx_strand_id
1 'polypeptide(L)'
;MLKTAPRFHEIAKRVIEITSNTVLVAHNAQFDYRILQLEFKRLGFDFSMKSICTVILSQELLPDQQSYKLGRLSRSLGIPIKDRHRASGDAIATVELFKILLEKDINHEIIKKSIVEFPGEKMDNIFKEVIENLKENTGVFYIYNEKRELIYIDFSKDIKNKLIRLFTSKKFIPKYVQNNFKTLNVHPTGNVHIAIIKSLQEINSLKPKINNNIDPKIFSKISKPSIIDKNSDFVIIFSGKKDSDKSFILFKNSILKGYGYFQLYNNINSEKKINSRLVKVDSSKRVKNYVYRLISEKRYKKLVNLKEIYKFSNIE
;
A
#
# COMPACT_ATOMS: atom_id res chain seq x y z
N MET A 1 32.50 2.44 -5.00
CA MET A 1 32.07 3.85 -4.82
C MET A 1 31.83 4.25 -3.36
N LEU A 2 31.48 3.33 -2.46
CA LEU A 2 31.20 3.65 -1.04
C LEU A 2 32.37 3.43 -0.07
N LYS A 3 33.51 2.90 -0.52
CA LYS A 3 34.66 2.59 0.37
C LYS A 3 35.29 3.82 1.03
N THR A 4 35.13 5.01 0.45
CA THR A 4 35.70 6.28 0.94
C THR A 4 34.63 7.24 1.47
N ALA A 5 33.35 6.84 1.46
CA ALA A 5 32.27 7.69 1.99
C ALA A 5 32.29 7.65 3.53
N PRO A 6 32.08 8.81 4.20
CA PRO A 6 32.00 8.85 5.64
C PRO A 6 30.81 8.02 6.15
N ARG A 7 30.98 7.40 7.31
CA ARG A 7 29.88 6.70 7.99
C ARG A 7 28.92 7.72 8.60
N PHE A 8 27.66 7.33 8.80
CA PHE A 8 26.65 8.28 9.27
C PHE A 8 27.01 8.95 10.61
N HIS A 9 27.60 8.22 11.54
CA HIS A 9 28.01 8.79 12.84
C HIS A 9 29.06 9.90 12.70
N GLU A 10 29.89 9.90 11.66
CA GLU A 10 30.91 10.92 11.39
C GLU A 10 30.28 12.23 10.89
N ILE A 11 29.10 12.14 10.25
CA ILE A 11 28.39 13.31 9.70
C ILE A 11 27.14 13.70 10.48
N ALA A 12 26.71 12.90 11.45
CA ALA A 12 25.45 13.08 12.16
C ALA A 12 25.33 14.50 12.80
N LYS A 13 26.39 15.01 13.41
CA LYS A 13 26.43 16.37 13.97
C LYS A 13 26.15 17.40 12.87
N ARG A 14 26.78 17.27 11.73
CA ARG A 14 26.59 18.19 10.60
C ARG A 14 25.17 18.12 10.05
N VAL A 15 24.57 16.94 10.01
CA VAL A 15 23.17 16.78 9.59
C VAL A 15 22.24 17.52 10.56
N ILE A 16 22.44 17.41 11.88
CA ILE A 16 21.65 18.14 12.87
C ILE A 16 21.82 19.66 12.67
N GLU A 17 23.04 20.15 12.51
CA GLU A 17 23.32 21.58 12.31
C GLU A 17 22.58 22.16 11.12
N ILE A 18 22.61 21.49 9.94
CA ILE A 18 21.97 22.00 8.73
C ILE A 18 20.44 21.78 8.71
N THR A 19 19.92 20.88 9.55
CA THR A 19 18.48 20.59 9.60
C THR A 19 17.77 21.29 10.76
N SER A 20 18.50 21.89 11.68
CA SER A 20 17.94 22.62 12.83
C SER A 20 17.07 23.78 12.39
N ASN A 21 15.84 23.85 12.91
CA ASN A 21 14.85 24.89 12.59
C ASN A 21 14.48 25.02 11.10
N THR A 22 14.67 23.95 10.32
CA THR A 22 14.33 23.90 8.89
C THR A 22 13.21 22.93 8.60
N VAL A 23 12.82 22.85 7.32
CA VAL A 23 11.86 21.87 6.80
C VAL A 23 12.57 21.00 5.77
N LEU A 24 12.55 19.69 5.96
CA LEU A 24 13.09 18.73 4.99
C LEU A 24 12.20 18.70 3.75
N VAL A 25 12.75 19.06 2.61
CA VAL A 25 12.09 18.93 1.31
C VAL A 25 12.70 17.74 0.56
N ALA A 26 11.88 16.76 0.21
CA ALA A 26 12.34 15.60 -0.55
C ALA A 26 11.27 15.05 -1.50
N HIS A 27 11.71 14.35 -2.53
CA HIS A 27 10.82 13.70 -3.49
C HIS A 27 10.47 12.27 -3.04
N ASN A 28 9.33 12.08 -2.40
CA ASN A 28 8.95 10.95 -1.55
C ASN A 28 9.58 11.04 -0.15
N ALA A 29 9.43 12.22 0.47
CA ALA A 29 10.08 12.63 1.72
C ALA A 29 9.99 11.60 2.86
N GLN A 30 8.98 10.77 2.88
CA GLN A 30 8.80 9.71 3.86
C GLN A 30 9.93 8.68 3.85
N PHE A 31 10.50 8.40 2.65
CA PHE A 31 11.62 7.49 2.52
C PHE A 31 12.89 8.08 3.16
N ASP A 32 13.26 9.30 2.78
CA ASP A 32 14.46 9.98 3.26
C ASP A 32 14.39 10.24 4.76
N TYR A 33 13.23 10.70 5.23
CA TYR A 33 12.98 10.94 6.65
C TYR A 33 13.15 9.66 7.48
N ARG A 34 12.60 8.52 7.02
CA ARG A 34 12.74 7.23 7.70
C ARG A 34 14.21 6.79 7.80
N ILE A 35 15.00 7.00 6.75
CA ILE A 35 16.42 6.66 6.78
C ILE A 35 17.15 7.50 7.83
N LEU A 36 16.92 8.82 7.85
CA LEU A 36 17.49 9.70 8.86
C LEU A 36 17.09 9.26 10.27
N GLN A 37 15.82 9.01 10.53
CA GLN A 37 15.35 8.52 11.83
C GLN A 37 16.04 7.23 12.26
N LEU A 38 16.17 6.25 11.36
CA LEU A 38 16.82 4.98 11.66
C LEU A 38 18.30 5.16 11.99
N GLU A 39 19.01 5.99 11.24
CA GLU A 39 20.43 6.22 11.47
C GLU A 39 20.68 6.99 12.77
N PHE A 40 19.85 8.01 13.08
CA PHE A 40 19.94 8.71 14.38
C PHE A 40 19.55 7.80 15.55
N LYS A 41 18.54 6.95 15.40
CA LYS A 41 18.15 5.98 16.43
C LYS A 41 19.27 4.98 16.74
N ARG A 42 20.05 4.55 15.73
CA ARG A 42 21.24 3.71 15.92
C ARG A 42 22.33 4.39 16.75
N LEU A 43 22.36 5.72 16.73
CA LEU A 43 23.27 6.54 17.55
C LEU A 43 22.67 6.92 18.92
N GLY A 44 21.45 6.45 19.24
CA GLY A 44 20.76 6.76 20.48
C GLY A 44 20.06 8.13 20.51
N PHE A 45 19.84 8.76 19.34
CA PHE A 45 19.18 10.06 19.23
C PHE A 45 17.80 9.93 18.56
N ASP A 46 16.82 10.64 19.13
CA ASP A 46 15.52 10.83 18.48
C ASP A 46 15.62 11.98 17.49
N PHE A 47 15.43 11.68 16.21
CA PHE A 47 15.43 12.67 15.14
C PHE A 47 14.00 13.01 14.73
N SER A 48 13.64 14.29 14.89
CA SER A 48 12.33 14.82 14.51
C SER A 48 12.48 16.14 13.78
N MET A 49 11.80 16.29 12.64
CA MET A 49 11.74 17.53 11.90
C MET A 49 10.50 17.61 11.00
N LYS A 50 10.13 18.82 10.62
CA LYS A 50 9.09 19.06 9.62
C LYS A 50 9.56 18.63 8.23
N SER A 51 8.65 18.15 7.40
CA SER A 51 8.99 17.78 6.02
C SER A 51 7.90 18.15 5.02
N ILE A 52 8.32 18.32 3.77
CA ILE A 52 7.45 18.51 2.59
C ILE A 52 7.79 17.42 1.58
N CYS A 53 6.73 16.73 1.10
CA CYS A 53 6.87 15.76 0.02
C CYS A 53 6.53 16.40 -1.33
N THR A 54 7.52 16.59 -2.19
CA THR A 54 7.29 17.21 -3.51
C THR A 54 6.44 16.34 -4.44
N VAL A 55 6.32 15.02 -4.22
CA VAL A 55 5.37 14.18 -4.97
C VAL A 55 3.92 14.60 -4.66
N ILE A 56 3.59 14.74 -3.37
CA ILE A 56 2.22 15.11 -2.94
C ILE A 56 1.92 16.54 -3.41
N LEU A 57 2.87 17.44 -3.22
CA LEU A 57 2.74 18.84 -3.62
C LEU A 57 2.58 18.98 -5.16
N SER A 58 3.35 18.19 -5.93
CA SER A 58 3.21 18.17 -7.40
C SER A 58 1.86 17.62 -7.86
N GLN A 59 1.29 16.64 -7.16
CA GLN A 59 -0.04 16.11 -7.48
C GLN A 59 -1.15 17.15 -7.28
N GLU A 60 -0.95 18.08 -6.35
CA GLU A 60 -1.92 19.13 -6.05
C GLU A 60 -1.74 20.36 -6.96
N LEU A 61 -0.50 20.80 -7.19
CA LEU A 61 -0.20 22.01 -7.95
C LEU A 61 -0.01 21.79 -9.47
N LEU A 62 0.22 20.55 -9.88
CA LEU A 62 0.46 20.13 -11.27
C LEU A 62 -0.37 18.87 -11.59
N PRO A 63 -1.71 18.93 -11.55
CA PRO A 63 -2.58 17.74 -11.61
C PRO A 63 -2.50 16.99 -12.95
N ASP A 64 -2.13 17.67 -14.03
CA ASP A 64 -2.17 17.12 -15.41
C ASP A 64 -0.91 16.34 -15.81
N GLN A 65 -0.02 16.03 -14.87
CA GLN A 65 1.21 15.30 -15.18
C GLN A 65 0.96 13.81 -15.35
N GLN A 66 1.49 13.23 -16.43
CA GLN A 66 1.38 11.78 -16.70
C GLN A 66 2.09 10.92 -15.67
N SER A 67 3.09 11.46 -14.98
CA SER A 67 3.87 10.73 -13.99
C SER A 67 4.55 11.67 -12.99
N TYR A 68 4.43 11.32 -11.72
CA TYR A 68 5.07 12.03 -10.60
C TYR A 68 6.38 11.37 -10.14
N LYS A 69 7.01 10.52 -10.95
CA LYS A 69 8.37 10.04 -10.69
C LYS A 69 9.36 11.15 -11.02
N LEU A 70 10.31 11.47 -10.13
CA LEU A 70 11.23 12.60 -10.27
C LEU A 70 11.80 12.76 -11.69
N GLY A 71 12.38 11.70 -12.23
CA GLY A 71 13.02 11.77 -13.55
C GLY A 71 12.05 11.98 -14.74
N ARG A 72 10.75 11.60 -14.61
CA ARG A 72 9.76 11.87 -15.66
C ARG A 72 9.15 13.26 -15.49
N LEU A 73 8.84 13.62 -14.24
CA LEU A 73 8.30 14.92 -13.91
C LEU A 73 9.30 16.05 -14.21
N SER A 74 10.57 15.89 -13.83
CA SER A 74 11.61 16.86 -14.17
C SER A 74 11.74 17.08 -15.68
N ARG A 75 11.68 15.98 -16.46
CA ARG A 75 11.76 16.06 -17.91
C ARG A 75 10.55 16.78 -18.53
N SER A 76 9.33 16.53 -18.03
CA SER A 76 8.13 17.22 -18.51
C SER A 76 8.11 18.71 -18.16
N LEU A 77 8.82 19.11 -17.11
CA LEU A 77 8.95 20.50 -16.65
C LEU A 77 10.22 21.21 -17.19
N GLY A 78 11.01 20.53 -18.03
CA GLY A 78 12.25 21.12 -18.56
C GLY A 78 13.40 21.23 -17.54
N ILE A 79 13.33 20.53 -16.42
CA ILE A 79 14.38 20.53 -15.38
C ILE A 79 15.53 19.63 -15.85
N PRO A 80 16.76 20.16 -16.03
CA PRO A 80 17.90 19.36 -16.42
C PRO A 80 18.34 18.45 -15.27
N ILE A 81 18.44 17.14 -15.52
CA ILE A 81 18.99 16.20 -14.55
C ILE A 81 20.41 15.83 -14.99
N LYS A 82 21.39 16.38 -14.29
CA LYS A 82 22.79 15.96 -14.39
C LYS A 82 23.03 14.79 -13.41
N ASP A 83 23.83 13.82 -13.79
CA ASP A 83 24.25 12.68 -12.94
C ASP A 83 23.07 11.86 -12.38
N ARG A 84 22.23 11.38 -13.25
CA ARG A 84 21.09 10.53 -12.91
C ARG A 84 21.53 9.32 -12.07
N HIS A 85 20.77 8.99 -11.01
CA HIS A 85 21.08 7.94 -10.04
C HIS A 85 22.24 8.25 -9.09
N ARG A 86 22.69 9.47 -9.01
CA ARG A 86 23.52 9.98 -7.92
C ARG A 86 22.68 10.85 -7.01
N ALA A 87 22.82 10.66 -5.70
CA ALA A 87 22.02 11.38 -4.69
C ALA A 87 22.05 12.91 -4.86
N SER A 88 23.18 13.48 -5.25
CA SER A 88 23.32 14.91 -5.55
C SER A 88 22.50 15.38 -6.74
N GLY A 89 22.44 14.60 -7.82
CA GLY A 89 21.67 14.95 -9.01
C GLY A 89 20.16 14.93 -8.73
N ASP A 90 19.68 13.94 -8.01
CA ASP A 90 18.28 13.83 -7.61
C ASP A 90 17.91 14.94 -6.60
N ALA A 91 18.82 15.31 -5.69
CA ALA A 91 18.62 16.42 -4.76
C ALA A 91 18.50 17.76 -5.49
N ILE A 92 19.39 18.06 -6.43
CA ILE A 92 19.35 19.29 -7.23
C ILE A 92 18.06 19.35 -8.07
N ALA A 93 17.67 18.25 -8.72
CA ALA A 93 16.41 18.19 -9.46
C ALA A 93 15.18 18.41 -8.55
N THR A 94 15.24 17.95 -7.29
CA THR A 94 14.18 18.18 -6.31
C THR A 94 14.12 19.65 -5.89
N VAL A 95 15.26 20.34 -5.77
CA VAL A 95 15.32 21.79 -5.50
C VAL A 95 14.67 22.58 -6.63
N GLU A 96 15.05 22.30 -7.89
CA GLU A 96 14.45 23.00 -9.04
C GLU A 96 12.95 22.73 -9.17
N LEU A 97 12.53 21.49 -8.95
CA LEU A 97 11.10 21.16 -8.87
C LEU A 97 10.39 21.96 -7.78
N PHE A 98 11.00 22.05 -6.58
CA PHE A 98 10.38 22.77 -5.48
C PHE A 98 10.27 24.28 -5.74
N LYS A 99 11.23 24.90 -6.43
CA LYS A 99 11.14 26.29 -6.88
C LYS A 99 9.92 26.51 -7.80
N ILE A 100 9.72 25.64 -8.79
CA ILE A 100 8.54 25.69 -9.67
C ILE A 100 7.23 25.57 -8.87
N LEU A 101 7.19 24.68 -7.86
CA LEU A 101 6.02 24.51 -7.01
C LEU A 101 5.76 25.73 -6.11
N LEU A 102 6.82 26.42 -5.64
CA LEU A 102 6.71 27.69 -4.92
C LEU A 102 6.09 28.78 -5.79
N GLU A 103 6.52 28.91 -7.03
CA GLU A 103 5.99 29.88 -7.98
C GLU A 103 4.50 29.60 -8.34
N LYS A 104 4.09 28.34 -8.34
CA LYS A 104 2.69 27.94 -8.59
C LYS A 104 1.76 28.23 -7.44
N ASP A 105 2.25 28.23 -6.21
CA ASP A 105 1.48 28.50 -4.98
C ASP A 105 1.81 29.92 -4.46
N ILE A 106 1.32 30.95 -5.17
CA ILE A 106 1.64 32.38 -4.95
C ILE A 106 1.45 32.78 -3.47
N ASN A 107 0.41 32.28 -2.81
CA ASN A 107 0.10 32.60 -1.42
C ASN A 107 0.75 31.61 -0.43
N HIS A 108 1.46 30.61 -0.92
CA HIS A 108 2.07 29.52 -0.13
C HIS A 108 1.08 28.78 0.81
N GLU A 109 -0.21 28.81 0.49
CA GLU A 109 -1.25 28.18 1.28
C GLU A 109 -1.21 26.65 1.19
N ILE A 110 -1.01 26.13 -0.02
CA ILE A 110 -0.93 24.70 -0.26
C ILE A 110 0.36 24.14 0.35
N ILE A 111 1.48 24.86 0.17
CA ILE A 111 2.77 24.50 0.75
C ILE A 111 2.70 24.48 2.27
N LYS A 112 2.14 25.51 2.91
CA LYS A 112 1.95 25.54 4.38
C LYS A 112 1.11 24.37 4.87
N LYS A 113 0.04 24.00 4.15
CA LYS A 113 -0.81 22.83 4.46
C LYS A 113 -0.10 21.50 4.21
N SER A 114 0.89 21.46 3.32
CA SER A 114 1.67 20.26 2.98
C SER A 114 2.84 20.00 3.93
N ILE A 115 3.14 20.93 4.84
CA ILE A 115 4.14 20.72 5.89
C ILE A 115 3.61 19.66 6.84
N VAL A 116 4.30 18.52 6.89
CA VAL A 116 4.01 17.41 7.80
C VAL A 116 5.07 17.41 8.89
N GLU A 117 4.64 17.57 10.12
CA GLU A 117 5.44 17.10 11.26
C GLU A 117 5.25 15.58 11.31
N PHE A 118 6.29 14.85 10.97
CA PHE A 118 6.30 13.44 11.35
C PHE A 118 6.33 13.44 12.87
N PRO A 119 5.39 12.75 13.52
CA PRO A 119 5.34 12.76 14.97
C PRO A 119 6.63 12.18 15.55
N GLY A 120 7.55 13.08 15.92
CA GLY A 120 8.41 12.84 17.07
C GLY A 120 7.49 12.91 18.28
N GLU A 121 7.65 12.08 19.27
CA GLU A 121 7.04 12.11 20.62
C GLU A 121 5.49 12.09 20.79
N LYS A 122 4.67 12.50 19.81
CA LYS A 122 3.19 12.43 19.94
C LYS A 122 2.52 11.27 19.20
N MET A 123 3.25 10.41 18.56
CA MET A 123 2.73 9.11 18.18
C MET A 123 2.72 8.25 19.44
N ASP A 124 1.52 7.89 19.88
CA ASP A 124 1.30 6.99 21.00
C ASP A 124 2.38 5.90 20.98
N ASN A 125 3.10 5.69 22.07
CA ASN A 125 4.17 4.69 22.14
C ASN A 125 3.68 3.31 21.65
N ILE A 126 2.38 3.05 21.85
CA ILE A 126 1.67 1.89 21.33
C ILE A 126 1.73 1.81 19.79
N PHE A 127 1.51 2.92 19.08
CA PHE A 127 1.58 2.90 17.61
C PHE A 127 3.01 2.73 17.10
N LYS A 128 4.01 3.34 17.76
CA LYS A 128 5.43 3.14 17.45
C LYS A 128 5.81 1.67 17.58
N GLU A 129 5.47 1.04 18.69
CA GLU A 129 5.73 -0.37 18.96
C GLU A 129 5.05 -1.28 17.92
N VAL A 130 3.79 -1.00 17.60
CA VAL A 130 3.03 -1.74 16.58
C VAL A 130 3.69 -1.62 15.21
N ILE A 131 4.14 -0.42 14.79
CA ILE A 131 4.79 -0.22 13.49
C ILE A 131 6.20 -0.84 13.44
N GLU A 132 6.95 -0.81 14.52
CA GLU A 132 8.28 -1.41 14.60
C GLU A 132 8.21 -2.93 14.47
N ASN A 133 7.22 -3.55 15.09
CA ASN A 133 7.00 -5.00 15.07
C ASN A 133 6.30 -5.49 13.79
N LEU A 134 5.74 -4.60 12.98
CA LEU A 134 5.12 -4.96 11.71
C LEU A 134 6.17 -5.34 10.67
N LYS A 135 6.15 -6.60 10.27
CA LYS A 135 6.78 -7.01 9.01
C LYS A 135 5.99 -6.40 7.85
N GLU A 136 6.70 -5.95 6.80
CA GLU A 136 6.07 -5.45 5.58
C GLU A 136 5.23 -6.58 4.96
N ASN A 137 3.92 -6.53 5.13
CA ASN A 137 3.03 -7.60 4.69
C ASN A 137 1.89 -7.05 3.84
N THR A 138 1.61 -7.75 2.75
CA THR A 138 0.38 -7.57 1.99
C THR A 138 -0.79 -8.22 2.72
N GLY A 139 -1.85 -7.45 2.98
CA GLY A 139 -3.01 -8.01 3.68
C GLY A 139 -4.08 -6.99 4.03
N VAL A 140 -4.95 -7.40 4.94
CA VAL A 140 -6.00 -6.59 5.56
C VAL A 140 -5.58 -6.24 6.97
N PHE A 141 -5.89 -5.03 7.39
CA PHE A 141 -5.68 -4.59 8.76
C PHE A 141 -6.95 -3.98 9.37
N TYR A 142 -7.05 -4.11 10.69
CA TYR A 142 -8.21 -3.77 11.48
C TYR A 142 -7.77 -2.90 12.64
N ILE A 143 -8.42 -1.77 12.82
CA ILE A 143 -8.13 -0.83 13.90
C ILE A 143 -9.28 -0.81 14.89
N TYR A 144 -8.95 -0.93 16.17
CA TYR A 144 -9.88 -0.95 17.27
C TYR A 144 -9.60 0.21 18.22
N ASN A 145 -10.68 0.70 18.88
CA ASN A 145 -10.59 1.71 19.92
C ASN A 145 -10.37 1.08 21.33
N GLU A 146 -10.34 1.92 22.36
CA GLU A 146 -10.19 1.46 23.75
C GLU A 146 -11.28 0.51 24.23
N LYS A 147 -12.51 0.66 23.69
CA LYS A 147 -13.64 -0.23 24.01
C LYS A 147 -13.61 -1.54 23.21
N ARG A 148 -12.53 -1.80 22.48
CA ARG A 148 -12.38 -2.94 21.54
C ARG A 148 -13.41 -2.95 20.40
N GLU A 149 -14.01 -1.80 20.09
CA GLU A 149 -14.89 -1.66 18.93
C GLU A 149 -14.05 -1.53 17.67
N LEU A 150 -14.44 -2.23 16.62
CA LEU A 150 -13.81 -2.14 15.30
C LEU A 150 -14.18 -0.80 14.66
N ILE A 151 -13.20 0.08 14.50
CA ILE A 151 -13.43 1.41 13.95
C ILE A 151 -13.06 1.54 12.48
N TYR A 152 -12.12 0.73 12.00
CA TYR A 152 -11.62 0.87 10.64
C TYR A 152 -11.06 -0.44 10.09
N ILE A 153 -11.38 -0.76 8.83
CA ILE A 153 -10.80 -1.85 8.05
C ILE A 153 -10.23 -1.28 6.76
N ASP A 154 -9.03 -1.69 6.40
CA ASP A 154 -8.46 -1.38 5.10
C ASP A 154 -7.46 -2.46 4.66
N PHE A 155 -7.00 -2.38 3.43
CA PHE A 155 -6.03 -3.31 2.85
C PHE A 155 -4.83 -2.56 2.26
N SER A 156 -3.71 -3.25 2.13
CA SER A 156 -2.54 -2.73 1.42
C SER A 156 -1.66 -3.86 0.90
N LYS A 157 -0.89 -3.57 -0.15
CA LYS A 157 0.28 -4.38 -0.52
C LYS A 157 1.49 -4.11 0.39
N ASP A 158 1.42 -3.02 1.15
CA ASP A 158 2.41 -2.58 2.11
C ASP A 158 1.66 -1.89 3.26
N ILE A 159 1.30 -2.70 4.26
CA ILE A 159 0.50 -2.26 5.41
C ILE A 159 1.25 -1.20 6.22
N LYS A 160 2.54 -1.37 6.41
CA LYS A 160 3.36 -0.46 7.20
C LYS A 160 3.32 0.96 6.63
N ASN A 161 3.61 1.12 5.35
CA ASN A 161 3.54 2.42 4.68
C ASN A 161 2.12 2.99 4.63
N LYS A 162 1.09 2.14 4.49
CA LYS A 162 -0.30 2.58 4.52
C LYS A 162 -0.69 3.13 5.90
N LEU A 163 -0.29 2.48 6.98
CA LEU A 163 -0.53 2.92 8.35
C LEU A 163 0.19 4.23 8.65
N ILE A 164 1.47 4.35 8.27
CA ILE A 164 2.20 5.60 8.44
C ILE A 164 1.45 6.75 7.75
N ARG A 165 1.01 6.57 6.50
CA ARG A 165 0.21 7.59 5.80
C ARG A 165 -1.12 7.88 6.48
N LEU A 166 -1.79 6.87 7.01
CA LEU A 166 -3.05 7.03 7.74
C LEU A 166 -2.84 7.89 8.99
N PHE A 167 -1.74 7.68 9.71
CA PHE A 167 -1.43 8.40 10.94
C PHE A 167 -0.75 9.76 10.75
N THR A 168 -0.26 10.05 9.55
CA THR A 168 0.32 11.38 9.21
C THR A 168 -0.65 12.28 8.46
N SER A 169 -1.78 11.75 7.97
CA SER A 169 -2.75 12.51 7.18
C SER A 169 -3.62 13.41 8.05
N LYS A 170 -3.88 14.63 7.56
CA LYS A 170 -4.79 15.61 8.19
C LYS A 170 -6.25 15.47 7.75
N LYS A 171 -6.59 14.52 6.88
CA LYS A 171 -7.96 14.29 6.40
C LYS A 171 -8.86 13.77 7.53
N PHE A 172 -10.18 13.96 7.39
CA PHE A 172 -11.15 13.60 8.43
C PHE A 172 -11.07 12.14 8.89
N ILE A 173 -11.11 11.18 7.95
CA ILE A 173 -11.07 9.75 8.30
C ILE A 173 -9.75 9.38 9.01
N PRO A 174 -8.58 9.69 8.46
CA PRO A 174 -7.33 9.47 9.18
C PRO A 174 -7.28 10.10 10.56
N LYS A 175 -7.72 11.37 10.70
CA LYS A 175 -7.73 12.06 11.98
C LYS A 175 -8.64 11.39 13.02
N TYR A 176 -9.80 10.91 12.60
CA TYR A 176 -10.67 10.13 13.49
C TYR A 176 -10.01 8.83 13.94
N VAL A 177 -9.37 8.10 13.02
CA VAL A 177 -8.66 6.85 13.35
C VAL A 177 -7.50 7.12 14.30
N GLN A 178 -6.71 8.18 14.05
CA GLN A 178 -5.60 8.59 14.93
C GLN A 178 -6.07 8.85 16.36
N ASN A 179 -7.17 9.60 16.52
CA ASN A 179 -7.69 10.00 17.84
C ASN A 179 -8.35 8.85 18.63
N ASN A 180 -8.72 7.76 17.94
CA ASN A 180 -9.43 6.63 18.55
C ASN A 180 -8.64 5.30 18.47
N PHE A 181 -7.41 5.35 18.01
CA PHE A 181 -6.56 4.16 17.87
C PHE A 181 -6.18 3.59 19.25
N LYS A 182 -6.33 2.28 19.40
CA LYS A 182 -5.80 1.55 20.56
C LYS A 182 -5.04 0.30 20.16
N THR A 183 -5.62 -0.54 19.29
CA THR A 183 -4.98 -1.79 18.85
C THR A 183 -5.12 -1.98 17.35
N LEU A 184 -4.16 -2.69 16.79
CA LEU A 184 -4.09 -3.10 15.40
C LEU A 184 -4.01 -4.61 15.29
N ASN A 185 -4.89 -5.19 14.48
CA ASN A 185 -4.75 -6.56 14.02
C ASN A 185 -4.41 -6.58 12.52
N VAL A 186 -3.51 -7.47 12.12
CA VAL A 186 -3.12 -7.64 10.72
C VAL A 186 -3.37 -9.08 10.29
N HIS A 187 -3.99 -9.22 9.13
CA HIS A 187 -4.23 -10.52 8.51
C HIS A 187 -3.50 -10.59 7.15
N PRO A 188 -2.32 -11.22 7.10
CA PRO A 188 -1.58 -11.38 5.86
C PRO A 188 -2.37 -12.20 4.84
N THR A 189 -2.38 -11.73 3.58
CA THR A 189 -3.06 -12.44 2.48
C THR A 189 -2.11 -12.88 1.36
N GLY A 190 -0.85 -12.44 1.40
CA GLY A 190 0.16 -12.77 0.41
C GLY A 190 0.03 -12.03 -0.92
N ASN A 191 -1.18 -11.57 -1.27
CA ASN A 191 -1.37 -10.69 -2.42
C ASN A 191 -2.52 -9.71 -2.19
N VAL A 192 -2.45 -8.59 -2.88
CA VAL A 192 -3.41 -7.48 -2.72
C VAL A 192 -4.82 -7.83 -3.21
N HIS A 193 -4.97 -8.76 -4.17
CA HIS A 193 -6.27 -9.09 -4.74
C HIS A 193 -7.14 -9.85 -3.74
N ILE A 194 -6.55 -10.80 -3.01
CA ILE A 194 -7.23 -11.47 -1.90
C ILE A 194 -7.50 -10.49 -0.76
N ALA A 195 -6.56 -9.58 -0.46
CA ALA A 195 -6.78 -8.54 0.56
C ALA A 195 -7.99 -7.66 0.23
N ILE A 196 -8.15 -7.23 -1.03
CA ILE A 196 -9.29 -6.44 -1.47
C ILE A 196 -10.59 -7.21 -1.29
N ILE A 197 -10.66 -8.46 -1.78
CA ILE A 197 -11.88 -9.29 -1.67
C ILE A 197 -12.26 -9.50 -0.20
N LYS A 198 -11.28 -9.86 0.63
CA LYS A 198 -11.48 -10.07 2.07
C LYS A 198 -11.96 -8.78 2.75
N SER A 199 -11.31 -7.65 2.51
CA SER A 199 -11.70 -6.38 3.13
C SER A 199 -13.11 -5.94 2.76
N LEU A 200 -13.52 -6.12 1.49
CA LEU A 200 -14.87 -5.82 1.02
C LEU A 200 -15.93 -6.66 1.75
N GLN A 201 -15.68 -7.95 1.87
CA GLN A 201 -16.58 -8.86 2.56
C GLN A 201 -16.72 -8.46 4.03
N GLU A 202 -15.61 -8.18 4.70
CA GLU A 202 -15.58 -7.90 6.13
C GLU A 202 -16.12 -6.50 6.47
N ILE A 203 -15.92 -5.50 5.62
CA ILE A 203 -16.57 -4.20 5.78
C ILE A 203 -18.10 -4.35 5.74
N ASN A 204 -18.61 -5.19 4.83
CA ASN A 204 -20.05 -5.44 4.74
C ASN A 204 -20.61 -6.21 5.94
N SER A 205 -19.88 -7.22 6.44
CA SER A 205 -20.33 -8.07 7.53
C SER A 205 -20.09 -7.47 8.92
N LEU A 206 -18.93 -6.87 9.14
CA LEU A 206 -18.51 -6.36 10.45
C LEU A 206 -18.92 -4.90 10.68
N LYS A 207 -19.27 -4.17 9.61
CA LYS A 207 -19.76 -2.78 9.66
C LYS A 207 -18.92 -1.89 10.57
N PRO A 208 -17.62 -1.69 10.28
CA PRO A 208 -16.76 -0.85 11.11
C PRO A 208 -17.36 0.56 11.24
N LYS A 209 -17.10 1.23 12.36
CA LYS A 209 -17.68 2.53 12.69
C LYS A 209 -17.42 3.59 11.63
N ILE A 210 -16.25 3.53 10.98
CA ILE A 210 -15.93 4.29 9.78
C ILE A 210 -15.78 3.32 8.62
N ASN A 211 -16.76 3.35 7.71
CA ASN A 211 -16.69 2.65 6.45
C ASN A 211 -15.64 3.32 5.57
N ASN A 212 -14.67 2.55 5.14
CA ASN A 212 -13.70 3.01 4.19
C ASN A 212 -14.36 3.18 2.81
N ASN A 213 -14.33 4.37 2.27
CA ASN A 213 -14.59 4.61 0.86
C ASN A 213 -13.38 4.13 0.07
N ILE A 214 -13.32 2.82 -0.17
CA ILE A 214 -12.37 2.25 -1.11
C ILE A 214 -12.63 2.91 -2.46
N ASP A 215 -11.58 3.34 -3.14
CA ASP A 215 -11.64 4.09 -4.40
C ASP A 215 -12.76 3.55 -5.33
N PRO A 216 -13.79 4.36 -5.64
CA PRO A 216 -14.90 3.92 -6.48
C PRO A 216 -14.46 3.40 -7.84
N LYS A 217 -13.31 3.85 -8.36
CA LYS A 217 -12.75 3.41 -9.64
C LYS A 217 -12.40 1.92 -9.64
N ILE A 218 -12.02 1.34 -8.50
CA ILE A 218 -11.72 -0.10 -8.38
C ILE A 218 -12.98 -0.94 -8.63
N PHE A 219 -14.16 -0.39 -8.36
CA PHE A 219 -15.45 -1.09 -8.41
C PHE A 219 -16.40 -0.54 -9.47
N SER A 220 -15.93 0.34 -10.34
CA SER A 220 -16.75 0.82 -11.46
C SER A 220 -17.30 -0.35 -12.26
N LYS A 221 -18.52 -0.17 -12.78
CA LYS A 221 -19.20 -1.18 -13.56
C LYS A 221 -18.32 -1.64 -14.74
N ILE A 222 -18.16 -2.93 -14.87
CA ILE A 222 -17.44 -3.58 -15.97
C ILE A 222 -18.32 -4.70 -16.52
N SER A 223 -18.27 -4.90 -17.83
CA SER A 223 -18.96 -6.01 -18.46
C SER A 223 -18.36 -7.35 -18.02
N LYS A 224 -19.20 -8.38 -17.99
CA LYS A 224 -18.75 -9.74 -17.68
C LYS A 224 -17.75 -10.19 -18.75
N PRO A 225 -16.54 -10.65 -18.38
CA PRO A 225 -15.56 -11.15 -19.33
C PRO A 225 -16.10 -12.34 -20.12
N SER A 226 -15.81 -12.43 -21.42
CA SER A 226 -16.26 -13.52 -22.30
C SER A 226 -15.84 -14.92 -21.84
N ILE A 227 -14.68 -15.00 -21.14
CA ILE A 227 -14.19 -16.27 -20.58
C ILE A 227 -15.12 -16.83 -19.48
N ILE A 228 -16.03 -16.02 -18.92
CA ILE A 228 -17.04 -16.46 -17.95
C ILE A 228 -18.34 -16.73 -18.71
N ASP A 229 -18.41 -17.83 -19.43
CA ASP A 229 -19.64 -18.30 -20.06
C ASP A 229 -20.57 -19.04 -19.06
N LYS A 230 -21.71 -19.56 -19.53
CA LYS A 230 -22.74 -20.12 -18.64
C LYS A 230 -22.33 -21.34 -17.81
N ASN A 231 -21.20 -22.00 -18.11
CA ASN A 231 -20.76 -23.24 -17.46
C ASN A 231 -19.27 -23.22 -17.11
N SER A 232 -18.72 -22.04 -16.87
CA SER A 232 -17.29 -21.92 -16.59
C SER A 232 -16.95 -22.34 -15.17
N ASP A 233 -16.11 -23.36 -15.07
CA ASP A 233 -15.52 -23.86 -13.84
C ASP A 233 -14.01 -23.68 -13.92
N PHE A 234 -13.47 -22.71 -13.18
CA PHE A 234 -12.04 -22.40 -13.19
C PHE A 234 -11.56 -21.79 -11.89
N VAL A 235 -10.25 -21.79 -11.71
CA VAL A 235 -9.56 -21.03 -10.67
C VAL A 235 -8.62 -19.99 -11.28
N ILE A 236 -8.54 -18.86 -10.63
CA ILE A 236 -7.55 -17.81 -10.91
C ILE A 236 -6.48 -17.90 -9.84
N ILE A 237 -5.23 -18.07 -10.24
CA ILE A 237 -4.11 -18.34 -9.34
C ILE A 237 -3.22 -17.10 -9.20
N PHE A 238 -2.81 -16.81 -7.95
CA PHE A 238 -1.92 -15.74 -7.56
C PHE A 238 -0.80 -16.25 -6.64
N SER A 239 0.12 -15.36 -6.25
CA SER A 239 1.07 -15.61 -5.14
C SER A 239 0.31 -15.87 -3.85
N GLY A 240 0.87 -16.69 -2.96
CA GLY A 240 0.35 -16.94 -1.63
C GLY A 240 1.03 -16.09 -0.55
N LYS A 241 0.89 -16.51 0.72
CA LYS A 241 1.44 -15.81 1.90
C LYS A 241 2.96 -15.95 2.02
N LYS A 242 3.51 -17.05 1.52
CA LYS A 242 4.95 -17.35 1.45
C LYS A 242 5.33 -17.66 0.01
N ASP A 243 6.61 -17.69 -0.30
CA ASP A 243 7.11 -17.94 -1.66
C ASP A 243 6.65 -19.28 -2.24
N SER A 244 6.52 -20.30 -1.40
CA SER A 244 6.00 -21.63 -1.77
C SER A 244 4.48 -21.68 -1.92
N ASP A 245 3.77 -20.71 -1.35
CA ASP A 245 2.32 -20.72 -1.31
C ASP A 245 1.72 -20.09 -2.58
N LYS A 246 0.55 -20.56 -2.94
CA LYS A 246 -0.31 -19.99 -3.96
C LYS A 246 -1.66 -19.68 -3.35
N SER A 247 -2.35 -18.68 -3.88
CA SER A 247 -3.75 -18.43 -3.58
C SER A 247 -4.59 -18.56 -4.83
N PHE A 248 -5.85 -18.88 -4.66
CA PHE A 248 -6.78 -19.00 -5.77
C PHE A 248 -8.11 -18.30 -5.48
N ILE A 249 -8.78 -17.88 -6.56
CA ILE A 249 -10.17 -17.47 -6.58
C ILE A 249 -10.94 -18.53 -7.38
N LEU A 250 -12.01 -19.07 -6.81
CA LEU A 250 -12.80 -20.14 -7.41
C LEU A 250 -14.06 -19.59 -8.08
N PHE A 251 -14.23 -19.94 -9.35
CA PHE A 251 -15.50 -19.87 -10.08
C PHE A 251 -16.05 -21.28 -10.33
N LYS A 252 -17.33 -21.47 -10.01
CA LYS A 252 -18.06 -22.70 -10.33
C LYS A 252 -19.45 -22.35 -10.85
N ASN A 253 -19.85 -22.92 -11.99
CA ASN A 253 -21.07 -22.58 -12.73
C ASN A 253 -21.16 -21.05 -12.98
N SER A 254 -20.07 -20.43 -13.39
CA SER A 254 -19.95 -18.99 -13.63
C SER A 254 -20.18 -18.10 -12.41
N ILE A 255 -20.25 -18.67 -11.22
CA ILE A 255 -20.46 -17.96 -9.96
C ILE A 255 -19.15 -17.93 -9.17
N LEU A 256 -18.78 -16.77 -8.69
CA LEU A 256 -17.70 -16.62 -7.72
C LEU A 256 -18.07 -17.32 -6.41
N LYS A 257 -17.30 -18.31 -5.99
CA LYS A 257 -17.53 -19.09 -4.77
C LYS A 257 -16.71 -18.61 -3.58
N GLY A 258 -15.49 -18.15 -3.84
CA GLY A 258 -14.58 -17.69 -2.80
C GLY A 258 -13.13 -17.73 -3.22
N TYR A 259 -12.24 -17.70 -2.22
CA TYR A 259 -10.80 -17.80 -2.40
C TYR A 259 -10.20 -18.81 -1.41
N GLY A 260 -8.97 -19.25 -1.67
CA GLY A 260 -8.25 -20.16 -0.79
C GLY A 260 -6.76 -20.15 -1.04
N TYR A 261 -6.05 -21.02 -0.32
CA TYR A 261 -4.60 -21.15 -0.38
C TYR A 261 -4.19 -22.60 -0.57
N PHE A 262 -3.10 -22.83 -1.29
CA PHE A 262 -2.51 -24.14 -1.51
C PHE A 262 -1.01 -24.02 -1.81
N GLN A 263 -0.29 -25.12 -1.65
CA GLN A 263 1.14 -25.19 -2.00
C GLN A 263 1.34 -26.00 -3.29
N LEU A 264 0.81 -27.18 -3.33
CA LEU A 264 0.89 -28.10 -4.46
C LEU A 264 -0.48 -28.26 -5.13
N TYR A 265 -0.50 -28.54 -6.43
CA TYR A 265 -1.74 -28.79 -7.15
C TYR A 265 -2.54 -29.96 -6.59
N ASN A 266 -1.87 -30.99 -6.03
CA ASN A 266 -2.51 -32.10 -5.34
C ASN A 266 -3.37 -31.67 -4.13
N ASN A 267 -3.15 -30.46 -3.61
CA ASN A 267 -3.98 -29.89 -2.54
C ASN A 267 -5.35 -29.42 -3.03
N ILE A 268 -5.55 -29.24 -4.32
CA ILE A 268 -6.78 -28.72 -4.95
C ILE A 268 -7.26 -29.60 -6.12
N ASN A 269 -6.73 -30.82 -6.27
CA ASN A 269 -7.03 -31.69 -7.41
C ASN A 269 -8.39 -32.42 -7.33
N SER A 270 -9.21 -32.14 -6.32
CA SER A 270 -10.58 -32.60 -6.22
C SER A 270 -11.50 -31.57 -5.59
N GLU A 271 -12.79 -31.69 -5.84
CA GLU A 271 -13.80 -30.77 -5.29
C GLU A 271 -13.78 -30.75 -3.76
N LYS A 272 -13.64 -31.90 -3.12
CA LYS A 272 -13.54 -32.02 -1.64
C LYS A 272 -12.33 -31.23 -1.11
N LYS A 273 -11.18 -31.37 -1.76
CA LYS A 273 -9.94 -30.68 -1.36
C LYS A 273 -10.02 -29.17 -1.60
N ILE A 274 -10.65 -28.71 -2.69
CA ILE A 274 -10.88 -27.28 -2.92
C ILE A 274 -11.82 -26.73 -1.86
N ASN A 275 -12.94 -27.39 -1.61
CA ASN A 275 -13.94 -26.92 -0.66
C ASN A 275 -13.42 -26.84 0.77
N SER A 276 -12.52 -27.75 1.18
CA SER A 276 -11.88 -27.70 2.51
C SER A 276 -10.94 -26.51 2.71
N ARG A 277 -10.49 -25.87 1.63
CA ARG A 277 -9.61 -24.70 1.65
C ARG A 277 -10.31 -23.41 1.29
N LEU A 278 -11.59 -23.49 0.93
CA LEU A 278 -12.33 -22.36 0.41
C LEU A 278 -12.86 -21.48 1.53
N VAL A 279 -12.44 -20.23 1.54
CA VAL A 279 -13.10 -19.16 2.25
C VAL A 279 -14.21 -18.64 1.35
N LYS A 280 -15.46 -18.93 1.71
CA LYS A 280 -16.62 -18.49 0.95
C LYS A 280 -16.70 -16.96 0.93
N VAL A 281 -17.05 -16.41 -0.21
CA VAL A 281 -17.19 -14.96 -0.40
C VAL A 281 -18.60 -14.67 -0.88
N ASP A 282 -19.21 -13.68 -0.25
CA ASP A 282 -20.47 -13.13 -0.75
C ASP A 282 -20.25 -12.45 -2.09
N SER A 283 -20.98 -12.89 -3.10
CA SER A 283 -20.90 -12.39 -4.48
C SER A 283 -21.55 -11.01 -4.63
N SER A 284 -21.25 -10.06 -3.76
CA SER A 284 -21.72 -8.68 -3.89
C SER A 284 -21.31 -8.07 -5.24
N LYS A 285 -22.09 -7.11 -5.73
CA LYS A 285 -21.81 -6.41 -6.98
C LYS A 285 -20.39 -5.83 -7.05
N ARG A 286 -19.88 -5.28 -5.92
CA ARG A 286 -18.53 -4.73 -5.82
C ARG A 286 -17.46 -5.80 -6.01
N VAL A 287 -17.60 -6.93 -5.32
CA VAL A 287 -16.65 -8.05 -5.44
C VAL A 287 -16.65 -8.62 -6.85
N LYS A 288 -17.82 -8.83 -7.45
CA LYS A 288 -17.94 -9.31 -8.84
C LYS A 288 -17.26 -8.36 -9.82
N ASN A 289 -17.55 -7.06 -9.76
CA ASN A 289 -16.94 -6.07 -10.64
C ASN A 289 -15.41 -6.06 -10.50
N TYR A 290 -14.91 -6.16 -9.28
CA TYR A 290 -13.47 -6.21 -9.04
C TYR A 290 -12.84 -7.44 -9.70
N VAL A 291 -13.41 -8.63 -9.47
CA VAL A 291 -12.87 -9.88 -10.05
C VAL A 291 -13.00 -9.89 -11.58
N TYR A 292 -14.08 -9.37 -12.14
CA TYR A 292 -14.22 -9.22 -13.59
C TYR A 292 -13.12 -8.32 -14.17
N ARG A 293 -12.79 -7.22 -13.47
CA ARG A 293 -11.67 -6.36 -13.85
C ARG A 293 -10.34 -7.10 -13.81
N LEU A 294 -10.06 -7.89 -12.76
CA LEU A 294 -8.86 -8.72 -12.68
C LEU A 294 -8.71 -9.64 -13.89
N ILE A 295 -9.82 -10.26 -14.32
CA ILE A 295 -9.83 -11.16 -15.46
C ILE A 295 -9.59 -10.39 -16.76
N SER A 296 -10.31 -9.29 -16.99
CA SER A 296 -10.21 -8.48 -18.21
C SER A 296 -8.83 -7.85 -18.37
N GLU A 297 -8.23 -7.38 -17.27
CA GLU A 297 -6.91 -6.76 -17.25
C GLU A 297 -5.75 -7.79 -17.11
N LYS A 298 -6.06 -9.09 -17.08
CA LYS A 298 -5.10 -10.19 -16.92
C LYS A 298 -4.16 -10.02 -15.72
N ARG A 299 -4.67 -9.50 -14.61
CA ARG A 299 -3.91 -9.27 -13.38
C ARG A 299 -3.80 -10.52 -12.50
N TYR A 300 -3.38 -11.63 -13.06
CA TYR A 300 -3.22 -12.91 -12.36
C TYR A 300 -2.01 -13.67 -12.90
N LYS A 301 -1.53 -14.68 -12.16
CA LYS A 301 -0.44 -15.54 -12.63
C LYS A 301 -0.91 -16.58 -13.65
N LYS A 302 -2.03 -17.24 -13.35
CA LYS A 302 -2.58 -18.31 -14.20
C LYS A 302 -4.09 -18.38 -14.00
N LEU A 303 -4.81 -18.71 -15.08
CA LEU A 303 -6.20 -19.12 -15.06
C LEU A 303 -6.25 -20.57 -15.54
N VAL A 304 -6.86 -21.45 -14.75
CA VAL A 304 -6.86 -22.90 -15.00
C VAL A 304 -8.28 -23.46 -14.88
N ASN A 305 -8.71 -24.25 -15.87
CA ASN A 305 -9.98 -24.95 -15.82
C ASN A 305 -9.94 -26.04 -14.73
N LEU A 306 -11.02 -26.20 -13.96
CA LEU A 306 -11.09 -27.23 -12.92
C LEU A 306 -10.91 -28.64 -13.47
N LYS A 307 -11.40 -28.92 -14.69
CA LYS A 307 -11.20 -30.22 -15.35
C LYS A 307 -9.71 -30.54 -15.55
N GLU A 308 -8.89 -29.54 -15.84
CA GLU A 308 -7.44 -29.72 -15.97
C GLU A 308 -6.79 -30.04 -14.61
N ILE A 309 -7.21 -29.35 -13.57
CA ILE A 309 -6.71 -29.57 -12.20
C ILE A 309 -7.05 -30.96 -11.69
N TYR A 310 -8.29 -31.43 -11.98
CA TYR A 310 -8.74 -32.76 -11.54
C TYR A 310 -8.08 -33.90 -12.28
N LYS A 311 -7.55 -33.69 -13.50
CA LYS A 311 -6.75 -34.71 -14.22
C LYS A 311 -5.46 -35.08 -13.48
N PHE A 312 -4.92 -34.21 -12.66
CA PHE A 312 -3.76 -34.53 -11.82
C PHE A 312 -4.04 -35.50 -10.67
N SER A 313 -5.31 -35.90 -10.47
CA SER A 313 -5.69 -36.94 -9.49
C SER A 313 -5.54 -38.37 -10.04
N ASN A 314 -5.36 -38.54 -11.35
CA ASN A 314 -5.30 -39.86 -12.01
C ASN A 314 -3.86 -40.29 -12.33
N ILE A 315 -2.85 -39.67 -11.72
CA ILE A 315 -1.44 -39.98 -11.90
C ILE A 315 -0.82 -40.42 -10.53
N GLU A 316 -1.62 -41.14 -9.72
CA GLU A 316 -1.09 -41.93 -8.58
C GLU A 316 -1.31 -43.41 -8.84
#